data_21655fa72e99ca29047e624c59c7c3e3
#
_entry.id   21655fa72e99ca29047e624c59c7c3e3
#
_cell.length_a   1.000
_cell.length_b   1.000
_cell.length_c   1.000
_cell.angle_alpha   90.00
_cell.angle_beta   90.00
_cell.angle_gamma   90.00
#
_symmetry.space_group_name_H-M   'P 1'
#
loop_
_entity.id
_entity.type
_entity.pdbx_description
1 polymer ?
#
loop_
_entity_poly.entity_id
_entity_poly.type
_entity_poly.pdbx_seq_one_letter_code
_entity_poly.pdbx_strand_id
1 'polypeptide(L)'
;MKTKRLLLTVALASLLSLTACDINSLINGGGNKSKDNGSAQNSEGDGDSQGGDTGNKTEITIWTTYNDSYQTIISNCIEEFEAAYPDIKVNNVKQQGSYDDLKKMCVDGFAVDNYPDIVSAYPDSVADFLNNGKGLDMTPYMTDPEIGWSEDDFDDIPENIIEAGQSYSIPGTYSLPCSKSTEAMYYNQDVLIGLNLADVDATINDGQPLNDAYFQNMTWEELFEKLVPALDAYDQAQPADGKIIDRTKHADWAWVGYDSDDNLFITLAEQYGYDYTAIDPKNGKGQILFDNDGMKGLMKKFKGYNDLHYFTTKGVIKQNVNYRSTVDAMLFSIGSTGGVKYQFSSDNPHNVGVAPIPHAAGKAMKVISQGPDFAFLDHNNVNKAKATWLFYKMFTNTKYNSAWALATGYSPIRYSVRETADFMKYADASRQDPKTIDRLYALNASYAAKAAQYFFTSPVFKGSSEARNQVGTIYAACVTAGADLDNQIDSIFETAVKNTKLKM
;
A
#
# COMPACT_ATOMS: atom_id res chain seq x y z
N MET A 1 7.97 -45.51 17.32
CA MET A 1 6.94 -45.78 18.33
C MET A 1 5.85 -44.76 18.10
N LYS A 2 4.65 -45.21 17.70
CA LYS A 2 3.50 -44.35 17.37
C LYS A 2 2.69 -44.10 18.64
N THR A 3 2.52 -42.85 19.04
CA THR A 3 1.61 -42.51 20.14
C THR A 3 0.37 -41.86 19.53
N LYS A 4 -0.75 -42.58 19.62
CA LYS A 4 -2.08 -42.11 19.25
C LYS A 4 -2.55 -41.09 20.31
N ARG A 5 -2.94 -39.89 19.88
CA ARG A 5 -3.76 -38.98 20.70
C ARG A 5 -5.21 -39.18 20.40
N LEU A 6 -5.93 -39.42 21.47
CA LEU A 6 -7.36 -39.72 21.57
C LEU A 6 -8.14 -38.40 21.46
N LEU A 7 -9.03 -38.29 20.48
CA LEU A 7 -9.98 -37.20 20.33
C LEU A 7 -11.09 -37.38 21.40
N LEU A 8 -11.24 -36.37 22.23
CA LEU A 8 -12.41 -36.23 23.09
C LEU A 8 -13.30 -35.12 22.52
N THR A 9 -14.35 -35.50 21.81
CA THR A 9 -15.41 -34.62 21.33
C THR A 9 -16.33 -34.27 22.49
N VAL A 10 -16.37 -33.01 22.87
CA VAL A 10 -17.48 -32.45 23.67
C VAL A 10 -18.22 -31.49 22.77
N ALA A 11 -19.40 -31.92 22.33
CA ALA A 11 -20.36 -31.11 21.64
C ALA A 11 -21.05 -30.16 22.63
N LEU A 12 -20.83 -28.85 22.47
CA LEU A 12 -21.72 -27.85 23.06
C LEU A 12 -22.35 -27.08 21.90
N ALA A 13 -23.57 -27.47 21.56
CA ALA A 13 -24.42 -26.76 20.63
C ALA A 13 -24.94 -25.48 21.31
N SER A 14 -24.45 -24.33 20.93
CA SER A 14 -25.15 -23.06 21.09
C SER A 14 -25.46 -22.54 19.70
N LEU A 15 -26.70 -22.73 19.27
CA LEU A 15 -27.26 -22.04 18.09
C LEU A 15 -27.25 -20.53 18.36
N LEU A 16 -26.35 -19.83 17.70
CA LEU A 16 -26.55 -18.45 17.34
C LEU A 16 -26.67 -18.43 15.82
N SER A 17 -27.92 -18.41 15.37
CA SER A 17 -28.26 -18.07 13.98
C SER A 17 -27.90 -16.60 13.73
N LEU A 18 -26.65 -16.33 13.40
CA LEU A 18 -26.27 -15.09 12.77
C LEU A 18 -26.67 -15.21 11.30
N THR A 19 -27.77 -14.55 10.95
CA THR A 19 -28.11 -14.24 9.58
C THR A 19 -26.87 -13.59 8.93
N ALA A 20 -26.42 -14.20 7.84
CA ALA A 20 -25.39 -13.63 6.99
C ALA A 20 -25.83 -12.19 6.62
N CYS A 21 -25.25 -11.19 7.27
CA CYS A 21 -25.35 -9.81 6.80
C CYS A 21 -24.64 -9.76 5.47
N ASP A 22 -25.39 -9.45 4.43
CA ASP A 22 -24.91 -9.30 3.08
C ASP A 22 -23.82 -8.22 3.05
N ILE A 23 -22.57 -8.61 2.75
CA ILE A 23 -21.43 -7.69 2.64
C ILE A 23 -21.72 -6.59 1.62
N ASN A 24 -22.56 -6.88 0.61
CA ASN A 24 -23.03 -5.87 -0.34
C ASN A 24 -23.80 -4.72 0.34
N SER A 25 -24.43 -4.94 1.49
CA SER A 25 -25.09 -3.88 2.24
C SER A 25 -24.10 -2.95 2.96
N LEU A 26 -22.92 -3.45 3.30
CA LEU A 26 -21.85 -2.66 3.91
C LEU A 26 -21.13 -1.76 2.87
N ILE A 27 -21.15 -2.16 1.59
CA ILE A 27 -20.46 -1.44 0.51
C ILE A 27 -21.40 -0.48 -0.22
N ASN A 28 -22.69 -0.81 -0.39
CA ASN A 28 -23.64 -0.12 -1.24
C ASN A 28 -24.68 0.76 -0.51
N GLY A 29 -24.46 1.14 0.73
CA GLY A 29 -25.35 2.01 1.52
C GLY A 29 -25.41 3.47 1.07
N GLY A 30 -25.58 3.72 -0.24
CA GLY A 30 -25.65 5.04 -0.85
C GLY A 30 -26.72 5.13 -1.93
N GLY A 31 -27.99 4.98 -1.56
CA GLY A 31 -29.16 5.23 -2.43
C GLY A 31 -29.52 6.70 -2.47
N ASN A 32 -29.28 7.30 -3.60
CA ASN A 32 -29.66 8.60 -4.11
C ASN A 32 -31.03 9.14 -3.61
N LYS A 33 -31.05 10.26 -2.90
CA LYS A 33 -32.18 11.21 -2.89
C LYS A 33 -31.67 12.64 -2.89
N SER A 34 -31.76 13.27 -4.05
CA SER A 34 -31.63 14.73 -4.24
C SER A 34 -32.87 15.47 -3.81
N LYS A 35 -32.64 16.76 -3.47
CA LYS A 35 -33.57 17.92 -3.28
C LYS A 35 -34.08 18.12 -1.82
N ASP A 36 -34.13 19.29 -1.25
CA ASP A 36 -34.18 20.68 -1.77
C ASP A 36 -33.85 21.66 -0.63
N ASN A 37 -33.50 22.87 -1.00
CA ASN A 37 -33.28 24.07 -0.18
C ASN A 37 -34.42 24.40 0.82
N GLY A 38 -34.08 25.01 1.96
CA GLY A 38 -35.01 25.77 2.77
C GLY A 38 -34.52 26.20 4.13
N SER A 39 -34.09 27.43 4.20
CA SER A 39 -34.11 28.42 5.30
C SER A 39 -34.27 28.00 6.76
N ALA A 40 -33.43 28.61 7.58
CA ALA A 40 -33.50 28.75 9.03
C ALA A 40 -34.84 29.28 9.54
N GLN A 41 -35.33 28.73 10.65
CA GLN A 41 -36.05 29.47 11.69
C GLN A 41 -35.92 28.79 13.03
N ASN A 42 -35.51 29.58 14.04
CA ASN A 42 -35.55 29.26 15.46
C ASN A 42 -36.99 29.00 15.93
N SER A 43 -37.16 27.99 16.79
CA SER A 43 -38.23 28.04 17.79
C SER A 43 -37.80 27.25 19.02
N GLU A 44 -37.71 27.96 20.13
CA GLU A 44 -37.67 27.41 21.50
C GLU A 44 -38.98 26.65 21.78
N GLY A 45 -38.87 25.55 22.51
CA GLY A 45 -39.99 24.77 23.00
C GLY A 45 -39.56 23.76 24.05
N ASP A 46 -39.82 24.12 25.28
CA ASP A 46 -39.71 23.33 26.51
C ASP A 46 -40.35 21.96 26.44
N GLY A 47 -39.75 21.01 27.18
CA GLY A 47 -40.54 19.94 27.74
C GLY A 47 -39.91 18.54 27.77
N ASP A 48 -39.44 18.22 28.91
CA ASP A 48 -39.51 16.96 29.64
C ASP A 48 -38.35 15.98 29.54
N SER A 49 -37.63 15.98 30.65
CA SER A 49 -36.54 15.11 31.05
C SER A 49 -37.05 13.69 31.36
N GLN A 50 -36.58 12.73 30.60
CA GLN A 50 -36.33 11.41 31.16
C GLN A 50 -34.82 11.22 31.33
N GLY A 51 -34.39 11.17 32.58
CA GLY A 51 -33.01 10.95 32.98
C GLY A 51 -32.54 9.57 32.55
N GLY A 52 -31.83 9.53 31.42
CA GLY A 52 -30.88 8.46 31.11
C GLY A 52 -29.58 8.79 31.83
N ASP A 53 -29.04 7.82 32.53
CA ASP A 53 -27.75 7.87 33.19
C ASP A 53 -26.68 8.36 32.19
N THR A 54 -26.28 9.64 32.29
CA THR A 54 -25.15 10.20 31.55
C THR A 54 -23.86 9.80 32.26
N GLY A 55 -23.61 8.50 32.38
CA GLY A 55 -22.33 7.97 32.75
C GLY A 55 -21.29 8.57 31.81
N ASN A 56 -20.22 9.11 32.38
CA ASN A 56 -19.15 9.78 31.65
C ASN A 56 -18.47 8.78 30.71
N LYS A 57 -18.96 8.70 29.45
CA LYS A 57 -18.45 7.76 28.43
C LYS A 57 -16.99 8.10 28.13
N THR A 58 -16.20 7.06 27.89
CA THR A 58 -14.85 7.24 27.33
C THR A 58 -14.97 7.60 25.87
N GLU A 59 -14.54 8.80 25.48
CA GLU A 59 -14.59 9.25 24.10
C GLU A 59 -13.22 9.11 23.43
N ILE A 60 -13.18 8.48 22.25
CA ILE A 60 -12.02 8.43 21.36
C ILE A 60 -12.36 9.07 20.02
N THR A 61 -11.35 9.64 19.38
CA THR A 61 -11.49 10.34 18.09
C THR A 61 -10.58 9.72 17.05
N ILE A 62 -11.11 9.55 15.83
CA ILE A 62 -10.39 9.03 14.67
C ILE A 62 -10.32 10.11 13.61
N TRP A 63 -9.12 10.42 13.11
CA TRP A 63 -8.94 11.30 11.95
C TRP A 63 -8.44 10.54 10.75
N THR A 64 -9.14 10.69 9.62
CA THR A 64 -8.75 10.10 8.34
C THR A 64 -9.00 11.07 7.19
N THR A 65 -8.34 10.85 6.05
CA THR A 65 -8.62 11.55 4.79
C THR A 65 -9.34 10.66 3.78
N TYR A 66 -9.91 9.55 4.25
CA TYR A 66 -10.56 8.56 3.39
C TYR A 66 -11.82 9.10 2.71
N ASN A 67 -12.13 8.59 1.51
CA ASN A 67 -13.34 8.94 0.77
C ASN A 67 -14.61 8.39 1.44
N ASP A 68 -15.77 8.80 0.94
CA ASP A 68 -17.07 8.52 1.59
C ASP A 68 -17.40 7.02 1.65
N SER A 69 -16.99 6.21 0.65
CA SER A 69 -17.22 4.77 0.68
C SER A 69 -16.43 4.08 1.80
N TYR A 70 -15.21 4.53 2.08
CA TYR A 70 -14.40 4.02 3.19
C TYR A 70 -14.93 4.51 4.53
N GLN A 71 -15.42 5.77 4.59
CA GLN A 71 -16.08 6.30 5.78
C GLN A 71 -17.32 5.50 6.17
N THR A 72 -18.07 4.98 5.20
CA THR A 72 -19.22 4.12 5.46
C THR A 72 -18.83 2.84 6.23
N ILE A 73 -17.73 2.20 5.86
CA ILE A 73 -17.26 0.98 6.55
C ILE A 73 -16.84 1.31 7.99
N ILE A 74 -16.15 2.44 8.19
CA ILE A 74 -15.75 2.90 9.53
C ILE A 74 -17.01 3.16 10.38
N SER A 75 -18.01 3.87 9.83
CA SER A 75 -19.27 4.18 10.53
C SER A 75 -20.04 2.93 10.92
N ASN A 76 -20.14 1.93 10.03
CA ASN A 76 -20.79 0.66 10.34
C ASN A 76 -20.05 -0.10 11.46
N CYS A 77 -18.72 -0.04 11.48
CA CYS A 77 -17.94 -0.61 12.57
C CYS A 77 -18.20 0.14 13.89
N ILE A 78 -18.28 1.47 13.87
CA ILE A 78 -18.56 2.28 15.05
C ILE A 78 -19.92 1.94 15.66
N GLU A 79 -20.97 1.80 14.83
CA GLU A 79 -22.29 1.43 15.31
C GLU A 79 -22.29 0.09 16.06
N GLU A 80 -21.63 -0.91 15.49
CA GLU A 80 -21.52 -2.24 16.13
C GLU A 80 -20.61 -2.19 17.36
N PHE A 81 -19.54 -1.40 17.32
CA PHE A 81 -18.61 -1.22 18.43
C PHE A 81 -19.29 -0.54 19.63
N GLU A 82 -20.02 0.56 19.40
CA GLU A 82 -20.73 1.28 20.46
C GLU A 82 -21.90 0.45 21.05
N ALA A 83 -22.48 -0.45 20.26
CA ALA A 83 -23.46 -1.41 20.75
C ALA A 83 -22.81 -2.49 21.67
N ALA A 84 -21.60 -2.93 21.33
CA ALA A 84 -20.85 -3.91 22.13
C ALA A 84 -20.18 -3.27 23.37
N TYR A 85 -19.81 -2.01 23.31
CA TYR A 85 -19.14 -1.23 24.36
C TYR A 85 -19.90 0.08 24.64
N PRO A 86 -21.06 0.02 25.32
CA PRO A 86 -21.96 1.19 25.49
C PRO A 86 -21.35 2.35 26.28
N ASP A 87 -20.29 2.09 27.05
CA ASP A 87 -19.53 3.10 27.82
C ASP A 87 -18.44 3.81 26.99
N ILE A 88 -18.30 3.45 25.69
CA ILE A 88 -17.34 4.07 24.81
C ILE A 88 -18.09 4.81 23.68
N LYS A 89 -17.60 5.99 23.31
CA LYS A 89 -18.04 6.78 22.16
C LYS A 89 -16.90 6.96 21.18
N VAL A 90 -17.14 6.77 19.89
CA VAL A 90 -16.14 6.95 18.83
C VAL A 90 -16.55 8.10 17.92
N ASN A 91 -15.74 9.14 17.87
CA ASN A 91 -15.92 10.30 17.02
C ASN A 91 -15.07 10.13 15.75
N ASN A 92 -15.69 9.81 14.61
CA ASN A 92 -15.02 9.67 13.32
C ASN A 92 -15.05 11.02 12.59
N VAL A 93 -13.88 11.60 12.34
CA VAL A 93 -13.74 12.91 11.70
C VAL A 93 -12.95 12.76 10.41
N LYS A 94 -13.65 12.94 9.28
CA LYS A 94 -13.01 13.04 7.98
C LYS A 94 -12.33 14.39 7.85
N GLN A 95 -11.01 14.38 7.71
CA GLN A 95 -10.19 15.58 7.46
C GLN A 95 -10.02 15.83 5.96
N GLN A 96 -9.74 17.06 5.59
CA GLN A 96 -9.41 17.45 4.23
C GLN A 96 -7.89 17.44 4.03
N GLY A 97 -7.45 17.24 2.78
CA GLY A 97 -6.04 17.29 2.40
C GLY A 97 -5.38 15.91 2.26
N SER A 98 -4.06 15.91 2.25
CA SER A 98 -3.19 14.74 2.15
C SER A 98 -2.85 14.15 3.52
N TYR A 99 -2.14 13.03 3.53
CA TYR A 99 -1.58 12.47 4.79
C TYR A 99 -0.55 13.39 5.43
N ASP A 100 0.19 14.20 4.65
CA ASP A 100 1.11 15.20 5.18
C ASP A 100 0.39 16.36 5.84
N ASP A 101 -0.75 16.79 5.28
CA ASP A 101 -1.61 17.79 5.91
C ASP A 101 -2.17 17.26 7.23
N LEU A 102 -2.59 15.99 7.25
CA LEU A 102 -3.12 15.33 8.45
C LEU A 102 -2.04 15.21 9.54
N LYS A 103 -0.81 14.80 9.18
CA LYS A 103 0.34 14.80 10.06
C LYS A 103 0.57 16.19 10.67
N LYS A 104 0.59 17.22 9.80
CA LYS A 104 0.80 18.60 10.26
C LYS A 104 -0.28 19.06 11.23
N MET A 105 -1.55 18.74 10.94
CA MET A 105 -2.67 19.08 11.84
C MET A 105 -2.49 18.43 13.24
N CYS A 106 -2.05 17.16 13.30
CA CYS A 106 -1.76 16.50 14.56
C CYS A 106 -0.64 17.20 15.33
N VAL A 107 0.48 17.46 14.65
CA VAL A 107 1.65 18.10 15.30
C VAL A 107 1.32 19.50 15.80
N ASP A 108 0.63 20.31 15.01
CA ASP A 108 0.17 21.66 15.40
C ASP A 108 -0.82 21.58 16.58
N GLY A 109 -1.63 20.52 16.65
CA GLY A 109 -2.63 20.29 17.70
C GLY A 109 -2.06 19.83 19.04
N PHE A 110 -0.83 19.26 19.08
CA PHE A 110 -0.25 18.72 20.32
C PHE A 110 -0.09 19.76 21.44
N ALA A 111 0.23 20.99 21.08
CA ALA A 111 0.42 22.07 22.05
C ALA A 111 -0.89 22.54 22.72
N VAL A 112 -2.03 22.31 22.09
CA VAL A 112 -3.36 22.77 22.54
C VAL A 112 -4.32 21.61 22.85
N ASP A 113 -3.79 20.38 22.93
CA ASP A 113 -4.50 19.14 23.21
C ASP A 113 -5.68 18.87 22.24
N ASN A 114 -5.49 19.25 20.98
CA ASN A 114 -6.46 19.06 19.89
C ASN A 114 -5.89 18.11 18.81
N TYR A 115 -5.88 16.83 19.12
CA TYR A 115 -5.42 15.76 18.22
C TYR A 115 -6.24 14.48 18.48
N PRO A 116 -6.29 13.53 17.53
CA PRO A 116 -7.11 12.32 17.67
C PRO A 116 -6.41 11.26 18.54
N ASP A 117 -7.15 10.21 18.91
CA ASP A 117 -6.60 8.98 19.48
C ASP A 117 -6.06 8.04 18.39
N ILE A 118 -6.69 8.03 17.21
CA ILE A 118 -6.27 7.28 16.02
C ILE A 118 -6.16 8.23 14.83
N VAL A 119 -5.07 8.13 14.08
CA VAL A 119 -4.91 8.88 12.83
C VAL A 119 -4.40 7.99 11.72
N SER A 120 -4.98 8.11 10.52
CA SER A 120 -4.41 7.45 9.33
C SER A 120 -3.14 8.18 8.91
N ALA A 121 -2.00 7.49 8.98
CA ALA A 121 -0.69 8.08 8.73
C ALA A 121 0.26 7.07 8.07
N TYR A 122 1.17 7.57 7.25
CA TYR A 122 2.31 6.73 6.85
C TYR A 122 3.25 6.50 8.04
N PRO A 123 3.94 5.34 8.11
CA PRO A 123 4.89 5.05 9.19
C PRO A 123 5.91 6.19 9.42
N ASP A 124 6.39 6.83 8.36
CA ASP A 124 7.31 7.97 8.47
C ASP A 124 6.75 9.14 9.30
N SER A 125 5.44 9.34 9.31
CA SER A 125 4.78 10.38 10.10
C SER A 125 4.79 10.06 11.61
N VAL A 126 4.81 8.78 11.96
CA VAL A 126 4.82 8.33 13.36
C VAL A 126 6.11 8.77 14.07
N ALA A 127 7.23 8.87 13.35
CA ALA A 127 8.48 9.39 13.91
C ALA A 127 8.31 10.82 14.46
N ASP A 128 7.51 11.67 13.79
CA ASP A 128 7.23 13.02 14.27
C ASP A 128 6.34 13.00 15.52
N PHE A 129 5.39 12.08 15.60
CA PHE A 129 4.54 11.91 16.80
C PHE A 129 5.37 11.43 18.00
N LEU A 130 6.27 10.47 17.78
CA LEU A 130 7.19 9.97 18.81
C LEU A 130 8.16 11.05 19.30
N ASN A 131 8.69 11.88 18.38
CA ASN A 131 9.58 12.99 18.74
C ASN A 131 8.89 14.07 19.60
N ASN A 132 7.56 14.17 19.49
CA ASN A 132 6.75 15.06 20.34
C ASN A 132 6.25 14.36 21.63
N GLY A 133 6.65 13.10 21.87
CA GLY A 133 6.22 12.34 23.05
C GLY A 133 4.72 12.00 23.04
N LYS A 134 4.12 11.88 21.85
CA LYS A 134 2.69 11.65 21.68
C LYS A 134 2.34 10.30 21.06
N GLY A 135 3.30 9.42 20.80
CA GLY A 135 3.02 8.05 20.36
C GLY A 135 2.52 7.20 21.53
N LEU A 136 1.40 6.51 21.32
CA LEU A 136 0.86 5.52 22.26
C LEU A 136 1.40 4.13 21.92
N ASP A 137 2.13 3.51 22.84
CA ASP A 137 2.57 2.13 22.70
C ASP A 137 1.40 1.17 22.93
N MET A 138 1.01 0.46 21.87
CA MET A 138 -0.05 -0.53 21.90
C MET A 138 0.39 -1.92 22.37
N THR A 139 1.68 -2.18 22.52
CA THR A 139 2.21 -3.49 22.94
C THR A 139 1.52 -4.03 24.20
N PRO A 140 1.34 -3.23 25.30
CA PRO A 140 0.66 -3.74 26.49
C PRO A 140 -0.80 -4.18 26.26
N TYR A 141 -1.51 -3.47 25.37
CA TYR A 141 -2.92 -3.77 25.07
C TYR A 141 -3.03 -4.93 24.09
N MET A 142 -2.15 -5.01 23.12
CA MET A 142 -2.09 -6.06 22.11
C MET A 142 -1.81 -7.43 22.75
N THR A 143 -1.01 -7.47 23.80
CA THR A 143 -0.61 -8.69 24.51
C THR A 143 -1.37 -8.92 25.81
N ASP A 144 -2.35 -8.09 26.14
CA ASP A 144 -3.17 -8.22 27.36
C ASP A 144 -4.00 -9.51 27.32
N PRO A 145 -4.00 -10.33 28.38
CA PRO A 145 -4.67 -11.63 28.39
C PRO A 145 -6.20 -11.55 28.31
N GLU A 146 -6.82 -10.40 28.62
CA GLU A 146 -8.28 -10.24 28.59
C GLU A 146 -8.78 -9.57 27.30
N ILE A 147 -8.06 -8.55 26.83
CA ILE A 147 -8.50 -7.74 25.70
C ILE A 147 -7.60 -7.86 24.47
N GLY A 148 -6.38 -8.37 24.62
CA GLY A 148 -5.39 -8.48 23.56
C GLY A 148 -5.78 -9.45 22.44
N TRP A 149 -4.93 -9.59 21.48
CA TRP A 149 -5.04 -10.64 20.49
C TRP A 149 -4.79 -12.01 21.12
N SER A 150 -5.55 -13.02 20.67
CA SER A 150 -5.28 -14.42 20.98
C SER A 150 -4.07 -14.95 20.18
N GLU A 151 -3.58 -16.14 20.51
CA GLU A 151 -2.59 -16.84 19.67
C GLU A 151 -3.09 -17.00 18.23
N ASP A 152 -4.37 -17.35 18.04
CA ASP A 152 -4.98 -17.47 16.71
C ASP A 152 -5.01 -16.13 15.96
N ASP A 153 -5.20 -14.99 16.64
CA ASP A 153 -5.13 -13.66 16.02
C ASP A 153 -3.70 -13.33 15.53
N PHE A 154 -2.68 -13.69 16.33
CA PHE A 154 -1.27 -13.49 15.93
C PHE A 154 -0.89 -14.40 14.76
N ASP A 155 -1.32 -15.65 14.74
CA ASP A 155 -1.07 -16.58 13.65
C ASP A 155 -1.81 -16.19 12.36
N ASP A 156 -2.91 -15.45 12.47
CA ASP A 156 -3.72 -14.97 11.35
C ASP A 156 -3.15 -13.70 10.68
N ILE A 157 -2.17 -13.04 11.29
CA ILE A 157 -1.55 -11.82 10.76
C ILE A 157 -0.08 -12.10 10.41
N PRO A 158 0.38 -11.77 9.17
CA PRO A 158 1.79 -11.91 8.82
C PRO A 158 2.70 -11.16 9.80
N GLU A 159 3.74 -11.83 10.31
CA GLU A 159 4.67 -11.29 11.30
C GLU A 159 5.30 -9.97 10.84
N ASN A 160 5.71 -9.87 9.57
CA ASN A 160 6.29 -8.66 8.98
C ASN A 160 5.33 -7.45 8.98
N ILE A 161 4.02 -7.66 9.09
CA ILE A 161 3.03 -6.58 9.25
C ILE A 161 3.07 -6.02 10.68
N ILE A 162 3.21 -6.89 11.68
CA ILE A 162 3.35 -6.49 13.08
C ILE A 162 4.70 -5.80 13.30
N GLU A 163 5.79 -6.40 12.79
CA GLU A 163 7.14 -5.84 12.86
C GLU A 163 7.24 -4.44 12.25
N ALA A 164 6.51 -4.18 11.16
CA ALA A 164 6.46 -2.85 10.55
C ALA A 164 5.95 -1.78 11.52
N GLY A 165 4.95 -2.12 12.35
CA GLY A 165 4.42 -1.24 13.41
C GLY A 165 5.34 -1.03 14.61
N GLN A 166 6.48 -1.73 14.62
CA GLN A 166 7.51 -1.70 15.66
C GLN A 166 8.87 -1.16 15.15
N SER A 167 8.98 -0.87 13.85
CA SER A 167 10.23 -0.45 13.20
C SER A 167 10.58 1.02 13.46
N TYR A 168 10.49 1.47 14.70
CA TYR A 168 10.73 2.84 15.14
C TYR A 168 11.99 2.95 15.99
N SER A 169 12.49 4.19 16.16
CA SER A 169 13.65 4.49 17.01
C SER A 169 13.39 4.30 18.51
N ILE A 170 12.14 4.18 18.92
CA ILE A 170 11.70 3.92 20.29
C ILE A 170 11.01 2.54 20.29
N PRO A 171 11.42 1.59 21.14
CA PRO A 171 10.77 0.28 21.23
C PRO A 171 9.29 0.41 21.60
N GLY A 172 8.43 -0.36 20.92
CA GLY A 172 6.99 -0.39 21.14
C GLY A 172 6.23 -0.54 19.82
N THR A 173 4.91 -0.71 19.86
CA THR A 173 4.02 -0.79 18.71
C THR A 173 3.19 0.50 18.61
N TYR A 174 3.55 1.38 17.70
CA TYR A 174 2.97 2.73 17.61
C TYR A 174 2.04 2.94 16.42
N SER A 175 2.05 2.02 15.47
CA SER A 175 1.08 1.96 14.39
C SER A 175 0.79 0.52 14.00
N LEU A 176 -0.39 0.28 13.47
CA LEU A 176 -0.79 -1.00 12.90
C LEU A 176 -1.71 -0.74 11.70
N PRO A 177 -1.57 -1.48 10.61
CA PRO A 177 -2.40 -1.28 9.43
C PRO A 177 -3.78 -1.89 9.56
N CYS A 178 -4.76 -1.35 8.85
CA CYS A 178 -6.01 -2.05 8.57
C CYS A 178 -5.96 -2.78 7.21
N SER A 179 -5.02 -2.41 6.37
CA SER A 179 -4.73 -3.05 5.08
C SER A 179 -3.39 -2.56 4.57
N LYS A 180 -2.80 -3.29 3.63
CA LYS A 180 -1.56 -2.88 2.98
C LYS A 180 -1.72 -2.86 1.47
N SER A 181 -0.94 -2.03 0.81
CA SER A 181 -0.68 -2.10 -0.61
C SER A 181 0.80 -2.38 -0.84
N THR A 182 1.13 -2.69 -2.08
CA THR A 182 2.50 -2.85 -2.56
C THR A 182 2.55 -2.43 -4.01
N GLU A 183 3.62 -2.71 -4.70
CA GLU A 183 3.72 -2.49 -6.13
C GLU A 183 3.54 -3.77 -6.91
N ALA A 184 2.96 -3.65 -8.10
CA ALA A 184 2.80 -4.72 -9.07
C ALA A 184 3.27 -4.25 -10.44
N MET A 185 3.72 -5.19 -11.25
CA MET A 185 3.92 -4.98 -12.68
C MET A 185 2.63 -5.34 -13.41
N TYR A 186 2.03 -4.32 -14.04
CA TYR A 186 0.89 -4.47 -14.93
C TYR A 186 1.40 -4.56 -16.36
N TYR A 187 0.84 -5.46 -17.16
CA TYR A 187 1.29 -5.66 -18.54
C TYR A 187 0.10 -5.87 -19.50
N ASN A 188 0.28 -5.44 -20.74
CA ASN A 188 -0.74 -5.56 -21.77
C ASN A 188 -0.80 -7.01 -22.27
N GLN A 189 -1.78 -7.79 -21.77
CA GLN A 189 -1.97 -9.19 -22.14
C GLN A 189 -2.35 -9.35 -23.62
N ASP A 190 -3.12 -8.43 -24.20
CA ASP A 190 -3.56 -8.53 -25.59
C ASP A 190 -2.38 -8.49 -26.59
N VAL A 191 -1.31 -7.81 -26.22
CA VAL A 191 -0.10 -7.71 -27.03
C VAL A 191 0.88 -8.85 -26.74
N LEU A 192 1.07 -9.16 -25.44
CA LEU A 192 2.16 -10.03 -25.00
C LEU A 192 1.79 -11.51 -25.01
N ILE A 193 0.57 -11.88 -24.59
CA ILE A 193 0.22 -13.29 -24.45
C ILE A 193 0.07 -13.94 -25.83
N GLY A 194 0.80 -15.01 -26.04
CA GLY A 194 0.87 -15.71 -27.32
C GLY A 194 1.91 -15.17 -28.30
N LEU A 195 2.57 -14.00 -27.99
CA LEU A 195 3.67 -13.49 -28.80
C LEU A 195 4.87 -14.46 -28.73
N ASN A 196 5.34 -14.91 -29.87
CA ASN A 196 6.53 -15.76 -29.95
C ASN A 196 7.72 -14.91 -30.40
N LEU A 197 8.74 -14.85 -29.56
CA LEU A 197 9.99 -14.13 -29.80
C LEU A 197 11.16 -15.06 -30.12
N ALA A 198 10.93 -16.36 -30.31
CA ALA A 198 11.99 -17.36 -30.50
C ALA A 198 12.88 -17.09 -31.72
N ASP A 199 12.34 -16.43 -32.77
CA ASP A 199 13.11 -16.02 -33.95
C ASP A 199 14.07 -14.83 -33.65
N VAL A 200 13.82 -14.09 -32.57
CA VAL A 200 14.68 -12.99 -32.13
C VAL A 200 15.67 -13.46 -31.06
N ASP A 201 15.14 -14.15 -30.03
CA ASP A 201 15.94 -14.76 -28.95
C ASP A 201 15.23 -16.04 -28.47
N ALA A 202 15.81 -17.20 -28.83
CA ALA A 202 15.26 -18.50 -28.47
C ALA A 202 15.35 -18.83 -26.96
N THR A 203 16.02 -18.01 -26.15
CA THR A 203 16.08 -18.20 -24.70
C THR A 203 14.87 -17.60 -23.96
N ILE A 204 14.12 -16.71 -24.60
CA ILE A 204 12.92 -16.12 -24.01
C ILE A 204 11.84 -17.18 -23.88
N ASN A 205 11.36 -17.39 -22.65
CA ASN A 205 10.34 -18.38 -22.32
C ASN A 205 10.67 -19.77 -22.91
N ASP A 206 11.93 -20.15 -22.92
CA ASP A 206 12.42 -21.43 -23.51
C ASP A 206 11.97 -21.67 -24.97
N GLY A 207 11.89 -20.58 -25.74
CA GLY A 207 11.46 -20.59 -27.13
C GLY A 207 9.95 -20.79 -27.32
N GLN A 208 9.17 -20.76 -26.24
CA GLN A 208 7.72 -20.87 -26.29
C GLN A 208 7.05 -19.48 -26.35
N PRO A 209 5.81 -19.38 -26.87
CA PRO A 209 5.04 -18.15 -26.78
C PRO A 209 4.92 -17.64 -25.35
N LEU A 210 4.96 -16.32 -25.19
CA LEU A 210 4.81 -15.68 -23.88
C LEU A 210 3.46 -16.03 -23.24
N ASN A 211 3.48 -16.26 -21.93
CA ASN A 211 2.30 -16.58 -21.13
C ASN A 211 2.37 -15.89 -19.77
N ASP A 212 1.26 -15.91 -19.02
CA ASP A 212 1.21 -15.26 -17.70
C ASP A 212 2.24 -15.82 -16.71
N ALA A 213 2.56 -17.10 -16.78
CA ALA A 213 3.53 -17.74 -15.89
C ALA A 213 4.96 -17.19 -16.07
N TYR A 214 5.33 -16.81 -17.29
CA TYR A 214 6.62 -16.20 -17.60
C TYR A 214 6.84 -14.90 -16.81
N PHE A 215 5.79 -14.09 -16.64
CA PHE A 215 5.89 -12.81 -15.93
C PHE A 215 5.89 -12.95 -14.40
N GLN A 216 5.50 -14.11 -13.83
CA GLN A 216 5.38 -14.27 -12.38
C GLN A 216 6.73 -14.36 -11.63
N ASN A 217 7.83 -14.58 -12.32
CA ASN A 217 9.18 -14.68 -11.74
C ASN A 217 10.22 -13.86 -12.52
N MET A 218 9.82 -12.67 -12.97
CA MET A 218 10.66 -11.80 -13.79
C MET A 218 11.79 -11.19 -12.97
N THR A 219 13.02 -11.21 -13.51
CA THR A 219 14.12 -10.42 -12.96
C THR A 219 14.34 -9.14 -13.75
N TRP A 220 15.01 -8.13 -13.14
CA TRP A 220 15.37 -6.91 -13.86
C TRP A 220 16.28 -7.20 -15.06
N GLU A 221 17.18 -8.18 -14.89
CA GLU A 221 18.09 -8.63 -15.93
C GLU A 221 17.33 -9.31 -17.08
N GLU A 222 16.38 -10.21 -16.77
CA GLU A 222 15.56 -10.85 -17.80
C GLU A 222 14.72 -9.83 -18.55
N LEU A 223 14.11 -8.88 -17.84
CA LEU A 223 13.28 -7.84 -18.42
C LEU A 223 14.09 -6.93 -19.37
N PHE A 224 15.22 -6.36 -18.90
CA PHE A 224 15.92 -5.31 -19.62
C PHE A 224 17.08 -5.79 -20.48
N GLU A 225 17.62 -6.98 -20.26
CA GLU A 225 18.75 -7.50 -21.03
C GLU A 225 18.32 -8.54 -22.07
N LYS A 226 17.07 -9.05 -21.98
CA LYS A 226 16.52 -10.03 -22.94
C LYS A 226 15.15 -9.62 -23.49
N LEU A 227 14.11 -9.59 -22.65
CA LEU A 227 12.73 -9.41 -23.12
C LEU A 227 12.51 -8.10 -23.86
N VAL A 228 12.84 -6.96 -23.23
CA VAL A 228 12.64 -5.64 -23.83
C VAL A 228 13.47 -5.44 -25.08
N PRO A 229 14.78 -5.81 -25.13
CA PRO A 229 15.55 -5.80 -26.38
C PRO A 229 14.92 -6.61 -27.51
N ALA A 230 14.40 -7.81 -27.19
CA ALA A 230 13.75 -8.66 -28.20
C ALA A 230 12.41 -8.09 -28.68
N LEU A 231 11.62 -7.50 -27.76
CA LEU A 231 10.40 -6.78 -28.12
C LEU A 231 10.71 -5.57 -29.02
N ASP A 232 11.77 -4.82 -28.70
CA ASP A 232 12.19 -3.66 -29.48
C ASP A 232 12.64 -4.09 -30.90
N ALA A 233 13.44 -5.15 -31.02
CA ALA A 233 13.87 -5.70 -32.30
C ALA A 233 12.68 -6.25 -33.11
N TYR A 234 11.78 -6.98 -32.45
CA TYR A 234 10.55 -7.47 -33.08
C TYR A 234 9.70 -6.33 -33.61
N ASP A 235 9.44 -5.32 -32.79
CA ASP A 235 8.65 -4.14 -33.16
C ASP A 235 9.31 -3.35 -34.30
N GLN A 236 10.62 -3.17 -34.28
CA GLN A 236 11.33 -2.49 -35.36
C GLN A 236 11.18 -3.19 -36.70
N ALA A 237 11.09 -4.52 -36.72
CA ALA A 237 10.89 -5.31 -37.93
C ALA A 237 9.45 -5.22 -38.48
N GLN A 238 8.47 -4.76 -37.70
CA GLN A 238 7.08 -4.63 -38.15
C GLN A 238 6.90 -3.44 -39.09
N PRO A 239 5.93 -3.49 -40.04
CA PRO A 239 5.50 -2.34 -40.82
C PRO A 239 4.90 -1.24 -39.91
N ALA A 240 4.79 -0.02 -40.42
CA ALA A 240 4.38 1.14 -39.63
C ALA A 240 2.98 0.97 -38.96
N ASP A 241 2.08 0.27 -39.60
CA ASP A 241 0.73 -0.04 -39.11
C ASP A 241 0.68 -1.27 -38.17
N GLY A 242 1.78 -2.01 -38.06
CA GLY A 242 1.95 -3.17 -37.17
C GLY A 242 2.77 -2.91 -35.93
N LYS A 243 3.20 -1.66 -35.66
CA LYS A 243 3.99 -1.32 -34.49
C LYS A 243 3.24 -1.51 -33.19
N ILE A 244 3.90 -2.10 -32.18
CA ILE A 244 3.35 -2.28 -30.83
C ILE A 244 3.18 -0.91 -30.15
N ILE A 245 4.19 -0.05 -30.27
CA ILE A 245 4.16 1.32 -29.72
C ILE A 245 4.25 2.32 -30.87
N ASP A 246 3.26 3.22 -30.97
CA ASP A 246 3.30 4.32 -31.91
C ASP A 246 4.21 5.46 -31.39
N ARG A 247 5.48 5.35 -31.70
CA ARG A 247 6.53 6.30 -31.27
C ARG A 247 6.35 7.70 -31.83
N THR A 248 5.47 7.87 -32.83
CA THR A 248 5.20 9.19 -33.41
C THR A 248 4.17 9.97 -32.61
N LYS A 249 3.34 9.30 -31.83
CA LYS A 249 2.30 9.91 -31.00
C LYS A 249 2.78 10.27 -29.59
N HIS A 250 3.86 9.63 -29.14
CA HIS A 250 4.32 9.72 -27.73
C HIS A 250 5.81 10.05 -27.71
N ALA A 251 6.17 11.31 -27.42
CA ALA A 251 7.57 11.72 -27.27
C ALA A 251 8.26 11.02 -26.09
N ASP A 252 7.49 10.74 -25.01
CA ASP A 252 7.98 10.15 -23.77
C ASP A 252 7.67 8.64 -23.68
N TRP A 253 7.56 7.95 -24.83
CA TRP A 253 7.31 6.52 -24.84
C TRP A 253 8.46 5.74 -24.20
N ALA A 254 8.14 4.64 -23.56
CA ALA A 254 9.10 3.63 -23.11
C ALA A 254 8.42 2.26 -23.05
N TRP A 255 9.19 1.18 -23.09
CA TRP A 255 8.62 -0.16 -22.91
C TRP A 255 8.07 -0.36 -21.52
N VAL A 256 8.79 0.12 -20.48
CA VAL A 256 8.47 -0.03 -19.06
C VAL A 256 8.42 1.33 -18.37
N GLY A 257 7.36 1.60 -17.67
CA GLY A 257 7.23 2.78 -16.84
C GLY A 257 7.05 2.47 -15.35
N TYR A 258 7.60 3.29 -14.46
CA TYR A 258 7.50 3.13 -13.01
C TYR A 258 6.93 4.41 -12.37
N ASP A 259 5.81 4.29 -11.62
CA ASP A 259 5.02 5.45 -11.15
C ASP A 259 5.53 6.06 -9.82
N SER A 260 6.61 5.54 -9.22
CA SER A 260 7.15 6.02 -7.93
C SER A 260 8.68 5.90 -7.89
N ASP A 261 9.37 7.04 -8.07
CA ASP A 261 10.84 7.09 -8.10
C ASP A 261 11.47 6.74 -6.74
N ASP A 262 10.84 7.13 -5.65
CA ASP A 262 11.30 6.82 -4.30
C ASP A 262 11.19 5.32 -3.99
N ASN A 263 10.05 4.70 -4.33
CA ASN A 263 9.88 3.26 -4.17
C ASN A 263 10.84 2.46 -5.06
N LEU A 264 11.05 2.89 -6.31
CA LEU A 264 12.04 2.29 -7.18
C LEU A 264 13.41 2.24 -6.51
N PHE A 265 13.88 3.39 -6.02
CA PHE A 265 15.20 3.49 -5.38
C PHE A 265 15.31 2.58 -4.16
N ILE A 266 14.33 2.64 -3.25
CA ILE A 266 14.31 1.87 -1.99
C ILE A 266 14.21 0.37 -2.28
N THR A 267 13.36 -0.02 -3.23
CA THR A 267 13.18 -1.43 -3.61
C THR A 267 14.44 -2.00 -4.26
N LEU A 268 15.10 -1.25 -5.14
CA LEU A 268 16.38 -1.68 -5.72
C LEU A 268 17.46 -1.82 -4.65
N ALA A 269 17.55 -0.90 -3.69
CA ALA A 269 18.50 -1.02 -2.58
C ALA A 269 18.27 -2.32 -1.80
N GLU A 270 17.04 -2.62 -1.40
CA GLU A 270 16.69 -3.84 -0.66
C GLU A 270 16.94 -5.11 -1.47
N GLN A 271 16.52 -5.14 -2.75
CA GLN A 271 16.65 -6.32 -3.61
C GLN A 271 18.10 -6.67 -3.93
N TYR A 272 18.95 -5.65 -4.18
CA TYR A 272 20.37 -5.88 -4.48
C TYR A 272 21.24 -6.00 -3.22
N GLY A 273 20.68 -5.69 -2.03
CA GLY A 273 21.36 -5.76 -0.75
C GLY A 273 22.32 -4.58 -0.53
N TYR A 274 21.97 -3.40 -1.04
CA TYR A 274 22.68 -2.15 -0.76
C TYR A 274 21.99 -1.39 0.37
N ASP A 275 22.79 -0.70 1.18
CA ASP A 275 22.28 0.07 2.30
C ASP A 275 21.46 1.28 1.82
N TYR A 276 20.29 1.47 2.43
CA TYR A 276 19.45 2.66 2.24
C TYR A 276 19.50 3.56 3.47
N THR A 277 18.90 3.14 4.56
CA THR A 277 18.91 3.83 5.85
C THR A 277 18.95 2.79 6.98
N ALA A 278 19.37 3.21 8.17
CA ALA A 278 19.36 2.37 9.36
C ALA A 278 19.04 3.18 10.62
N ILE A 279 18.72 2.50 11.71
CA ILE A 279 18.71 3.06 13.06
C ILE A 279 19.95 2.55 13.78
N ASP A 280 20.77 3.46 14.32
CA ASP A 280 21.92 3.09 15.16
C ASP A 280 21.41 2.45 16.45
N PRO A 281 21.68 1.16 16.71
CA PRO A 281 21.17 0.47 17.90
C PRO A 281 21.73 1.01 19.22
N LYS A 282 22.80 1.79 19.16
CA LYS A 282 23.44 2.35 20.37
C LYS A 282 22.75 3.61 20.89
N ASN A 283 22.14 4.38 20.00
CA ASN A 283 21.60 5.69 20.36
C ASN A 283 20.22 6.01 19.76
N GLY A 284 19.63 5.06 18.99
CA GLY A 284 18.33 5.22 18.33
C GLY A 284 18.29 6.25 17.19
N LYS A 285 19.45 6.78 16.78
CA LYS A 285 19.49 7.80 15.72
C LYS A 285 19.48 7.18 14.33
N GLY A 286 18.79 7.83 13.42
CA GLY A 286 18.80 7.48 12.01
C GLY A 286 20.18 7.65 11.37
N GLN A 287 20.47 6.77 10.43
CA GLN A 287 21.67 6.80 9.58
C GLN A 287 21.26 6.84 8.12
N ILE A 288 21.87 7.72 7.34
CA ILE A 288 21.68 7.84 5.91
C ILE A 288 22.82 7.11 5.22
N LEU A 289 22.53 6.03 4.53
CA LEU A 289 23.50 5.09 3.97
C LEU A 289 23.40 4.91 2.45
N PHE A 290 22.40 5.53 1.81
CA PHE A 290 22.11 5.33 0.39
C PHE A 290 23.16 5.93 -0.57
N ASP A 291 24.08 6.78 -0.08
CA ASP A 291 25.21 7.27 -0.88
C ASP A 291 26.33 6.21 -0.84
N ASN A 292 26.21 5.24 -1.71
CA ASN A 292 27.16 4.15 -1.87
C ASN A 292 27.33 3.76 -3.34
N ASP A 293 28.47 3.14 -3.66
CA ASP A 293 28.86 2.79 -5.03
C ASP A 293 27.85 1.83 -5.69
N GLY A 294 27.22 0.94 -4.92
CA GLY A 294 26.23 -0.01 -5.42
C GLY A 294 25.00 0.73 -5.99
N MET A 295 24.45 1.66 -5.23
CA MET A 295 23.29 2.46 -5.67
C MET A 295 23.66 3.40 -6.83
N LYS A 296 24.85 4.03 -6.79
CA LYS A 296 25.33 4.84 -7.92
C LYS A 296 25.45 4.01 -9.20
N GLY A 297 25.97 2.78 -9.10
CA GLY A 297 26.05 1.82 -10.21
C GLY A 297 24.69 1.45 -10.78
N LEU A 298 23.70 1.17 -9.90
CA LEU A 298 22.32 0.89 -10.32
C LEU A 298 21.67 2.09 -11.01
N MET A 299 21.84 3.31 -10.51
CA MET A 299 21.28 4.51 -11.15
C MET A 299 21.87 4.73 -12.54
N LYS A 300 23.17 4.49 -12.73
CA LYS A 300 23.81 4.51 -14.05
C LYS A 300 23.24 3.42 -14.98
N LYS A 301 23.07 2.19 -14.46
CA LYS A 301 22.52 1.06 -15.23
C LYS A 301 21.08 1.38 -15.70
N PHE A 302 20.20 1.85 -14.81
CA PHE A 302 18.83 2.20 -15.15
C PHE A 302 18.73 3.44 -16.06
N LYS A 303 19.64 4.41 -15.90
CA LYS A 303 19.76 5.52 -16.86
C LYS A 303 20.11 5.01 -18.24
N GLY A 304 21.00 4.02 -18.36
CA GLY A 304 21.28 3.38 -19.64
C GLY A 304 20.03 2.76 -20.30
N TYR A 305 19.14 2.16 -19.52
CA TYR A 305 17.85 1.68 -20.02
C TYR A 305 16.92 2.82 -20.45
N ASN A 306 16.96 3.96 -19.76
CA ASN A 306 16.19 5.14 -20.17
C ASN A 306 16.70 5.69 -21.51
N ASP A 307 18.01 5.77 -21.73
CA ASP A 307 18.60 6.25 -22.99
C ASP A 307 18.17 5.39 -24.20
N LEU A 308 17.85 4.11 -23.95
CA LEU A 308 17.35 3.19 -24.98
C LEU A 308 15.81 3.18 -25.10
N HIS A 309 15.10 4.00 -24.35
CA HIS A 309 13.64 3.97 -24.21
C HIS A 309 13.09 2.63 -23.65
N TYR A 310 13.91 1.85 -22.96
CA TYR A 310 13.47 0.64 -22.31
C TYR A 310 12.74 0.92 -21.01
N PHE A 311 13.13 1.98 -20.30
CA PHE A 311 12.63 2.33 -18.98
C PHE A 311 12.45 3.84 -18.80
N THR A 312 11.37 4.24 -18.10
CA THR A 312 11.17 5.61 -17.63
C THR A 312 10.44 5.63 -16.29
N THR A 313 10.40 6.80 -15.63
CA THR A 313 9.67 7.00 -14.39
C THR A 313 8.82 8.26 -14.43
N LYS A 314 7.89 8.35 -13.47
CA LYS A 314 7.08 9.56 -13.23
C LYS A 314 7.96 10.81 -13.03
N GLY A 315 9.07 10.69 -12.31
CA GLY A 315 10.00 11.78 -12.06
C GLY A 315 10.73 12.25 -13.33
N VAL A 316 10.95 11.38 -14.31
CA VAL A 316 11.56 11.69 -15.60
C VAL A 316 10.56 12.39 -16.51
N ILE A 317 9.40 11.79 -16.78
CA ILE A 317 8.44 12.32 -17.75
C ILE A 317 7.47 13.36 -17.19
N LYS A 318 7.51 13.61 -15.86
CA LYS A 318 6.67 14.57 -15.12
C LYS A 318 5.16 14.36 -15.23
N GLN A 319 4.75 13.13 -15.50
CA GLN A 319 3.34 12.69 -15.50
C GLN A 319 3.20 11.30 -14.91
N ASN A 320 1.97 10.92 -14.51
CA ASN A 320 1.74 9.59 -13.96
C ASN A 320 2.01 8.51 -15.00
N VAL A 321 2.66 7.44 -14.57
CA VAL A 321 2.98 6.27 -15.37
C VAL A 321 1.97 5.18 -15.05
N ASN A 322 0.85 5.14 -15.79
CA ASN A 322 -0.18 4.12 -15.68
C ASN A 322 -1.00 4.10 -16.98
N TYR A 323 -1.69 3.01 -17.26
CA TYR A 323 -2.40 2.86 -18.54
C TYR A 323 -3.50 3.90 -18.79
N ARG A 324 -4.07 4.50 -17.75
CA ARG A 324 -5.04 5.59 -17.91
C ARG A 324 -4.40 6.87 -18.45
N SER A 325 -3.16 7.13 -18.07
CA SER A 325 -2.43 8.36 -18.46
C SER A 325 -1.53 8.16 -19.68
N THR A 326 -1.02 6.92 -19.87
CA THR A 326 0.01 6.59 -20.88
C THR A 326 -0.43 5.49 -21.84
N VAL A 327 -1.73 5.45 -22.15
CA VAL A 327 -2.28 4.49 -23.11
C VAL A 327 -1.48 4.48 -24.41
N ASP A 328 -1.12 3.30 -24.89
CA ASP A 328 -0.31 3.05 -26.09
C ASP A 328 1.14 3.56 -26.05
N ALA A 329 1.57 4.19 -24.96
CA ALA A 329 2.95 4.65 -24.82
C ALA A 329 3.86 3.67 -24.07
N MET A 330 3.29 2.68 -23.37
CA MET A 330 4.00 1.72 -22.56
C MET A 330 3.33 0.34 -22.61
N LEU A 331 4.16 -0.71 -22.56
CA LEU A 331 3.68 -2.08 -22.54
C LEU A 331 3.62 -2.67 -21.14
N PHE A 332 4.49 -2.18 -20.25
CA PHE A 332 4.55 -2.52 -18.84
C PHE A 332 4.43 -1.26 -17.99
N SER A 333 3.59 -1.31 -16.95
CA SER A 333 3.44 -0.23 -15.98
C SER A 333 3.65 -0.80 -14.59
N ILE A 334 4.59 -0.24 -13.82
CA ILE A 334 4.82 -0.62 -12.42
C ILE A 334 4.24 0.46 -11.52
N GLY A 335 3.36 0.05 -10.61
CA GLY A 335 2.73 0.99 -9.69
C GLY A 335 1.98 0.31 -8.55
N SER A 336 1.43 1.12 -7.66
CA SER A 336 0.78 0.64 -6.44
C SER A 336 -0.49 -0.18 -6.71
N THR A 337 -0.64 -1.30 -6.00
CA THR A 337 -1.88 -2.09 -5.99
C THR A 337 -3.08 -1.30 -5.47
N GLY A 338 -2.87 -0.32 -4.57
CA GLY A 338 -3.90 0.62 -4.14
C GLY A 338 -4.33 1.60 -5.24
N GLY A 339 -3.53 1.74 -6.30
CA GLY A 339 -3.80 2.55 -7.48
C GLY A 339 -4.33 1.77 -8.69
N VAL A 340 -4.75 0.53 -8.52
CA VAL A 340 -5.14 -0.39 -9.61
C VAL A 340 -6.15 0.20 -10.60
N LYS A 341 -7.07 1.03 -10.16
CA LYS A 341 -8.05 1.72 -11.03
C LYS A 341 -7.40 2.61 -12.10
N TYR A 342 -6.18 3.06 -11.88
CA TYR A 342 -5.43 3.86 -12.85
C TYR A 342 -4.70 2.99 -13.89
N GLN A 343 -4.61 1.69 -13.65
CA GLN A 343 -4.07 0.71 -14.59
C GLN A 343 -5.10 0.20 -15.60
N PHE A 344 -6.25 0.88 -15.71
CA PHE A 344 -7.30 0.59 -16.67
C PHE A 344 -7.75 1.88 -17.38
N SER A 345 -7.84 1.81 -18.71
CA SER A 345 -8.40 2.88 -19.53
C SER A 345 -9.73 2.42 -20.14
N SER A 346 -10.82 3.14 -19.83
CA SER A 346 -12.12 2.91 -20.46
C SER A 346 -12.16 3.34 -21.94
N ASP A 347 -11.28 4.25 -22.32
CA ASP A 347 -11.23 4.82 -23.67
C ASP A 347 -10.49 3.88 -24.65
N ASN A 348 -9.57 3.06 -24.11
CA ASN A 348 -8.86 2.02 -24.85
C ASN A 348 -8.76 0.75 -23.97
N PRO A 349 -9.87 -0.01 -23.81
CA PRO A 349 -9.89 -1.15 -22.93
C PRO A 349 -9.11 -2.32 -23.53
N HIS A 350 -8.18 -2.86 -22.74
CA HIS A 350 -7.42 -4.06 -23.06
C HIS A 350 -7.34 -4.98 -21.84
N ASN A 351 -6.95 -6.23 -22.05
CA ASN A 351 -6.67 -7.13 -20.94
C ASN A 351 -5.36 -6.72 -20.26
N VAL A 352 -5.43 -6.43 -18.98
CA VAL A 352 -4.26 -6.12 -18.15
C VAL A 352 -3.93 -7.33 -17.30
N GLY A 353 -2.71 -7.84 -17.43
CA GLY A 353 -2.14 -8.84 -16.54
C GLY A 353 -1.52 -8.18 -15.31
N VAL A 354 -1.39 -8.95 -14.23
CA VAL A 354 -0.78 -8.52 -12.97
C VAL A 354 0.28 -9.54 -12.55
N ALA A 355 1.49 -9.06 -12.32
CA ALA A 355 2.62 -9.88 -11.88
C ALA A 355 3.39 -9.16 -10.76
N PRO A 356 4.24 -9.89 -10.01
CA PRO A 356 5.21 -9.25 -9.15
C PRO A 356 6.08 -8.25 -9.91
N ILE A 357 6.54 -7.21 -9.23
CA ILE A 357 7.59 -6.37 -9.81
C ILE A 357 8.84 -7.23 -10.06
N PRO A 358 9.64 -6.91 -11.06
CA PRO A 358 10.89 -7.62 -11.28
C PRO A 358 11.78 -7.56 -10.04
N HIS A 359 12.59 -8.59 -9.83
CA HIS A 359 13.53 -8.66 -8.71
C HIS A 359 14.97 -8.87 -9.22
N ALA A 360 15.95 -8.62 -8.36
CA ALA A 360 17.36 -8.83 -8.71
C ALA A 360 17.65 -10.32 -8.97
N ALA A 361 18.34 -10.64 -10.05
CA ALA A 361 18.66 -12.04 -10.41
C ALA A 361 19.44 -12.75 -9.29
N GLY A 362 19.02 -13.98 -8.96
CA GLY A 362 19.63 -14.78 -7.90
C GLY A 362 19.36 -14.30 -6.47
N LYS A 363 18.47 -13.33 -6.28
CA LYS A 363 18.04 -12.82 -4.98
C LYS A 363 16.60 -13.20 -4.68
N ALA A 364 16.24 -13.18 -3.40
CA ALA A 364 14.85 -13.36 -2.99
C ALA A 364 13.98 -12.20 -3.50
N MET A 365 12.73 -12.50 -3.83
CA MET A 365 11.74 -11.48 -4.14
C MET A 365 11.50 -10.61 -2.91
N LYS A 366 11.50 -9.29 -3.11
CA LYS A 366 11.20 -8.28 -2.10
C LYS A 366 10.34 -7.21 -2.74
N VAL A 367 9.27 -6.84 -2.06
CA VAL A 367 8.38 -5.76 -2.50
C VAL A 367 8.12 -4.81 -1.33
N ILE A 368 8.08 -3.52 -1.60
CA ILE A 368 7.88 -2.52 -0.56
C ILE A 368 6.45 -2.61 0.01
N SER A 369 6.34 -2.65 1.34
CA SER A 369 5.05 -2.49 2.03
C SER A 369 4.62 -1.04 1.98
N GLN A 370 3.41 -0.79 1.51
CA GLN A 370 2.85 0.56 1.34
C GLN A 370 1.47 0.69 1.98
N GLY A 371 0.98 1.93 2.00
CA GLY A 371 -0.31 2.30 2.54
C GLY A 371 -0.19 2.86 3.95
N PRO A 372 -1.17 3.69 4.35
CA PRO A 372 -1.22 4.25 5.68
C PRO A 372 -1.54 3.18 6.71
N ASP A 373 -0.99 3.37 7.90
CA ASP A 373 -1.39 2.68 9.11
C ASP A 373 -2.39 3.52 9.91
N PHE A 374 -3.00 2.94 10.91
CA PHE A 374 -3.54 3.66 12.04
C PHE A 374 -2.40 3.88 13.03
N ALA A 375 -1.97 5.12 13.17
CA ALA A 375 -1.06 5.56 14.23
C ALA A 375 -1.87 5.90 15.48
N PHE A 376 -1.33 5.54 16.63
CA PHE A 376 -1.98 5.67 17.93
C PHE A 376 -1.32 6.80 18.72
N LEU A 377 -2.16 7.75 19.23
CA LEU A 377 -1.67 8.94 19.91
C LEU A 377 -2.08 8.92 21.38
N ASP A 378 -1.12 9.27 22.25
CA ASP A 378 -1.27 9.20 23.70
C ASP A 378 -1.82 10.50 24.28
N HIS A 379 -2.94 10.39 24.98
CA HIS A 379 -3.56 11.42 25.79
C HIS A 379 -3.27 11.27 27.29
N ASN A 380 -2.33 10.41 27.68
CA ASN A 380 -2.05 10.06 29.08
C ASN A 380 -3.31 9.55 29.83
N ASN A 381 -4.17 8.81 29.12
CA ASN A 381 -5.43 8.30 29.64
C ASN A 381 -5.60 6.81 29.30
N VAL A 382 -5.46 5.95 30.30
CA VAL A 382 -5.52 4.49 30.17
C VAL A 382 -6.87 4.01 29.61
N ASN A 383 -7.98 4.66 29.96
CA ASN A 383 -9.31 4.27 29.44
C ASN A 383 -9.41 4.58 27.95
N LYS A 384 -8.92 5.74 27.51
CA LYS A 384 -8.83 6.07 26.07
C LYS A 384 -7.92 5.10 25.33
N ALA A 385 -6.75 4.79 25.86
CA ALA A 385 -5.82 3.84 25.24
C ALA A 385 -6.45 2.43 25.10
N LYS A 386 -7.14 1.95 26.14
CA LYS A 386 -7.91 0.68 26.09
C LYS A 386 -9.03 0.73 25.05
N ALA A 387 -9.81 1.81 25.01
CA ALA A 387 -10.89 1.99 24.03
C ALA A 387 -10.33 2.04 22.59
N THR A 388 -9.22 2.72 22.37
CA THR A 388 -8.49 2.78 21.09
C THR A 388 -8.09 1.39 20.61
N TRP A 389 -7.51 0.57 21.49
CA TRP A 389 -7.15 -0.82 21.18
C TRP A 389 -8.37 -1.67 20.83
N LEU A 390 -9.41 -1.63 21.66
CA LEU A 390 -10.64 -2.42 21.42
C LEU A 390 -11.29 -2.06 20.08
N PHE A 391 -11.33 -0.78 19.73
CA PHE A 391 -11.84 -0.33 18.43
C PHE A 391 -10.97 -0.85 17.29
N TYR A 392 -9.65 -0.70 17.37
CA TYR A 392 -8.73 -1.19 16.35
C TYR A 392 -8.87 -2.72 16.16
N LYS A 393 -8.90 -3.48 17.26
CA LYS A 393 -9.10 -4.94 17.21
C LYS A 393 -10.40 -5.32 16.51
N MET A 394 -11.51 -4.60 16.77
CA MET A 394 -12.78 -4.83 16.10
C MET A 394 -12.73 -4.45 14.61
N PHE A 395 -12.17 -3.30 14.30
CA PHE A 395 -12.08 -2.82 12.92
C PHE A 395 -11.19 -3.71 12.03
N THR A 396 -10.25 -4.42 12.63
CA THR A 396 -9.36 -5.36 11.93
C THR A 396 -9.74 -6.83 12.11
N ASN A 397 -10.96 -7.14 12.61
CA ASN A 397 -11.47 -8.50 12.59
C ASN A 397 -11.77 -8.96 11.15
N THR A 398 -11.99 -10.25 10.94
CA THR A 398 -12.22 -10.83 9.61
C THR A 398 -13.36 -10.15 8.86
N LYS A 399 -14.46 -9.77 9.54
CA LYS A 399 -15.63 -9.10 8.94
C LYS A 399 -15.25 -7.74 8.33
N TYR A 400 -14.72 -6.83 9.15
CA TYR A 400 -14.41 -5.46 8.71
C TYR A 400 -13.17 -5.39 7.84
N ASN A 401 -12.18 -6.25 8.09
CA ASN A 401 -11.01 -6.36 7.24
C ASN A 401 -11.36 -6.88 5.84
N SER A 402 -12.31 -7.83 5.73
CA SER A 402 -12.86 -8.27 4.44
C SER A 402 -13.61 -7.14 3.73
N ALA A 403 -14.54 -6.46 4.41
CA ALA A 403 -15.28 -5.35 3.82
C ALA A 403 -14.35 -4.24 3.31
N TRP A 404 -13.29 -3.94 4.08
CA TRP A 404 -12.28 -2.96 3.69
C TRP A 404 -11.50 -3.39 2.45
N ALA A 405 -10.99 -4.63 2.42
CA ALA A 405 -10.24 -5.15 1.28
C ALA A 405 -11.06 -5.15 -0.02
N LEU A 406 -12.33 -5.59 0.06
CA LEU A 406 -13.24 -5.63 -1.09
C LEU A 406 -13.58 -4.22 -1.63
N ALA A 407 -13.71 -3.22 -0.74
CA ALA A 407 -14.05 -1.85 -1.13
C ALA A 407 -12.85 -1.06 -1.67
N THR A 408 -11.63 -1.40 -1.23
CA THR A 408 -10.44 -0.60 -1.51
C THR A 408 -9.50 -1.22 -2.54
N GLY A 409 -9.54 -2.55 -2.71
CA GLY A 409 -8.55 -3.31 -3.48
C GLY A 409 -7.19 -3.46 -2.79
N TYR A 410 -7.07 -3.01 -1.53
CA TYR A 410 -5.90 -3.24 -0.70
C TYR A 410 -5.83 -4.68 -0.21
N SER A 411 -4.62 -5.17 0.06
CA SER A 411 -4.43 -6.49 0.66
C SER A 411 -4.96 -6.51 2.10
N PRO A 412 -5.80 -7.48 2.46
CA PRO A 412 -6.18 -7.68 3.85
C PRO A 412 -4.96 -8.06 4.69
N ILE A 413 -4.97 -7.67 5.97
CA ILE A 413 -3.89 -8.00 6.91
C ILE A 413 -4.04 -9.39 7.51
N ARG A 414 -5.21 -10.05 7.36
CA ARG A 414 -5.49 -11.37 7.92
C ARG A 414 -5.51 -12.45 6.84
N TYR A 415 -4.89 -13.58 7.14
CA TYR A 415 -4.97 -14.76 6.27
C TYR A 415 -6.40 -15.29 6.13
N SER A 416 -7.17 -15.31 7.24
CA SER A 416 -8.55 -15.77 7.27
C SER A 416 -9.48 -15.01 6.33
N VAL A 417 -9.23 -13.73 6.06
CA VAL A 417 -10.00 -12.96 5.08
C VAL A 417 -9.86 -13.54 3.68
N ARG A 418 -8.66 -14.00 3.32
CA ARG A 418 -8.36 -14.56 1.98
C ARG A 418 -9.09 -15.88 1.72
N GLU A 419 -9.51 -16.54 2.78
CA GLU A 419 -10.25 -17.82 2.76
C GLU A 419 -11.76 -17.64 2.79
N THR A 420 -12.25 -16.40 2.98
CA THR A 420 -13.69 -16.14 2.94
C THR A 420 -14.25 -16.36 1.54
N ALA A 421 -15.48 -16.88 1.46
CA ALA A 421 -16.14 -17.13 0.17
C ALA A 421 -16.28 -15.85 -0.67
N ASP A 422 -16.50 -14.71 -0.03
CA ASP A 422 -16.66 -13.43 -0.70
C ASP A 422 -15.35 -12.93 -1.28
N PHE A 423 -14.23 -13.03 -0.52
CA PHE A 423 -12.91 -12.65 -1.03
C PHE A 423 -12.46 -13.59 -2.17
N MET A 424 -12.63 -14.90 -2.01
CA MET A 424 -12.29 -15.87 -3.06
C MET A 424 -13.11 -15.63 -4.34
N LYS A 425 -14.40 -15.30 -4.21
CA LYS A 425 -15.24 -14.93 -5.36
C LYS A 425 -14.77 -13.63 -6.00
N TYR A 426 -14.42 -12.63 -5.21
CA TYR A 426 -13.92 -11.33 -5.69
C TYR A 426 -12.57 -11.47 -6.41
N ALA A 427 -11.64 -12.24 -5.86
CA ALA A 427 -10.30 -12.45 -6.40
C ALA A 427 -10.24 -13.45 -7.58
N ASP A 428 -11.39 -14.03 -7.99
CA ASP A 428 -11.48 -14.97 -9.11
C ASP A 428 -11.72 -14.23 -10.44
N ALA A 429 -10.63 -13.89 -11.12
CA ALA A 429 -10.68 -13.22 -12.41
C ALA A 429 -11.36 -14.03 -13.52
N SER A 430 -11.48 -15.36 -13.37
CA SER A 430 -12.15 -16.22 -14.34
C SER A 430 -13.67 -15.97 -14.41
N ARG A 431 -14.23 -15.33 -13.39
CA ARG A 431 -15.64 -14.96 -13.29
C ARG A 431 -15.96 -13.60 -13.93
N GLN A 432 -14.93 -12.87 -14.33
CA GLN A 432 -15.09 -11.50 -14.84
C GLN A 432 -14.93 -11.49 -16.39
N ASP A 433 -15.67 -10.61 -17.03
CA ASP A 433 -15.54 -10.42 -18.47
C ASP A 433 -14.15 -9.87 -18.83
N PRO A 434 -13.57 -10.29 -19.96
CA PRO A 434 -12.33 -9.74 -20.47
C PRO A 434 -12.41 -8.21 -20.68
N LYS A 435 -11.27 -7.53 -20.57
CA LYS A 435 -11.14 -6.07 -20.81
C LYS A 435 -12.04 -5.22 -19.91
N THR A 436 -12.24 -5.66 -18.67
CA THR A 436 -13.01 -4.93 -17.67
C THR A 436 -12.15 -4.57 -16.46
N ILE A 437 -12.52 -3.49 -15.78
CA ILE A 437 -11.89 -3.08 -14.55
C ILE A 437 -12.10 -4.11 -13.43
N ASP A 438 -13.24 -4.81 -13.42
CA ASP A 438 -13.55 -5.83 -12.42
C ASP A 438 -12.61 -7.03 -12.53
N ARG A 439 -12.25 -7.44 -13.75
CA ARG A 439 -11.24 -8.47 -13.98
C ARG A 439 -9.87 -8.03 -13.45
N LEU A 440 -9.50 -6.78 -13.69
CA LEU A 440 -8.25 -6.23 -13.17
C LEU A 440 -8.24 -6.15 -11.64
N TYR A 441 -9.33 -5.73 -11.01
CA TYR A 441 -9.47 -5.78 -9.56
C TYR A 441 -9.30 -7.19 -8.99
N ALA A 442 -9.90 -8.19 -9.62
CA ALA A 442 -9.76 -9.58 -9.19
C ALA A 442 -8.31 -10.09 -9.28
N LEU A 443 -7.63 -9.83 -10.39
CA LEU A 443 -6.20 -10.17 -10.56
C LEU A 443 -5.33 -9.46 -9.52
N ASN A 444 -5.56 -8.17 -9.31
CA ASN A 444 -4.82 -7.36 -8.36
C ASN A 444 -5.01 -7.87 -6.91
N ALA A 445 -6.25 -8.20 -6.52
CA ALA A 445 -6.54 -8.74 -5.20
C ALA A 445 -5.86 -10.10 -4.97
N SER A 446 -5.91 -10.98 -5.98
CA SER A 446 -5.21 -12.27 -5.95
C SER A 446 -3.70 -12.11 -5.79
N TYR A 447 -3.11 -11.16 -6.53
CA TYR A 447 -1.68 -10.84 -6.42
C TYR A 447 -1.35 -10.25 -5.05
N ALA A 448 -2.04 -9.18 -4.63
CA ALA A 448 -1.76 -8.46 -3.39
C ALA A 448 -1.83 -9.38 -2.16
N ALA A 449 -2.79 -10.31 -2.14
CA ALA A 449 -2.90 -11.31 -1.09
C ALA A 449 -1.68 -12.22 -0.99
N LYS A 450 -1.06 -12.58 -2.11
CA LYS A 450 0.15 -13.43 -2.16
C LYS A 450 1.43 -12.64 -1.87
N ALA A 451 1.45 -11.35 -2.25
CA ALA A 451 2.66 -10.52 -2.14
C ALA A 451 3.05 -10.20 -0.69
N ALA A 452 2.12 -10.28 0.26
CA ALA A 452 2.36 -9.92 1.65
C ALA A 452 3.56 -10.66 2.30
N GLN A 453 3.83 -11.91 1.88
CA GLN A 453 4.98 -12.69 2.36
C GLN A 453 6.34 -12.11 1.92
N TYR A 454 6.36 -11.23 0.93
CA TYR A 454 7.58 -10.61 0.38
C TYR A 454 7.75 -9.16 0.84
N PHE A 455 6.85 -8.67 1.69
CA PHE A 455 6.90 -7.29 2.15
C PHE A 455 8.14 -7.00 2.95
N PHE A 456 8.72 -5.84 2.69
CA PHE A 456 9.71 -5.21 3.55
C PHE A 456 9.32 -3.77 3.86
N THR A 457 9.85 -3.24 4.94
CA THR A 457 9.71 -1.84 5.36
C THR A 457 11.08 -1.27 5.68
N SER A 458 11.25 0.02 5.43
CA SER A 458 12.47 0.72 5.85
C SER A 458 12.34 1.17 7.31
N PRO A 459 13.44 1.25 8.07
CA PRO A 459 13.43 1.79 9.43
C PRO A 459 12.92 3.23 9.47
N VAL A 460 12.13 3.56 10.49
CA VAL A 460 11.50 4.87 10.64
C VAL A 460 12.14 5.66 11.80
N PHE A 461 12.65 6.84 11.48
CA PHE A 461 13.32 7.74 12.41
C PHE A 461 13.09 9.20 12.00
N LYS A 462 13.46 10.16 12.85
CA LYS A 462 13.39 11.58 12.49
C LYS A 462 14.21 11.84 11.21
N GLY A 463 13.56 12.29 10.16
CA GLY A 463 14.18 12.53 8.84
C GLY A 463 14.00 11.41 7.82
N SER A 464 13.40 10.25 8.16
CA SER A 464 13.14 9.17 7.19
C SER A 464 12.21 9.59 6.05
N SER A 465 11.19 10.42 6.34
CA SER A 465 10.31 11.00 5.32
C SER A 465 11.10 11.87 4.32
N GLU A 466 12.04 12.68 4.81
CA GLU A 466 12.91 13.47 3.94
C GLU A 466 13.89 12.59 3.15
N ALA A 467 14.46 11.54 3.78
CA ALA A 467 15.30 10.59 3.07
C ALA A 467 14.56 10.00 1.87
N ARG A 468 13.31 9.60 2.07
CA ARG A 468 12.43 9.08 1.02
C ARG A 468 12.21 10.12 -0.09
N ASN A 469 11.86 11.36 0.26
CA ASN A 469 11.67 12.44 -0.70
C ASN A 469 12.93 12.69 -1.53
N GLN A 470 14.09 12.70 -0.89
CA GLN A 470 15.36 12.99 -1.57
C GLN A 470 15.77 11.87 -2.53
N VAL A 471 15.65 10.59 -2.15
CA VAL A 471 15.98 9.49 -3.08
C VAL A 471 15.02 9.44 -4.26
N GLY A 472 13.77 9.88 -4.11
CA GLY A 472 12.80 10.06 -5.19
C GLY A 472 13.22 11.09 -6.25
N THR A 473 14.22 11.93 -5.97
CA THR A 473 14.74 12.89 -6.94
C THR A 473 15.98 12.40 -7.70
N ILE A 474 16.68 11.39 -7.16
CA ILE A 474 18.00 10.97 -7.65
C ILE A 474 17.92 10.44 -9.07
N TYR A 475 16.99 9.53 -9.37
CA TYR A 475 16.93 8.92 -10.70
C TYR A 475 16.67 9.94 -11.80
N ALA A 476 15.68 10.83 -11.62
CA ALA A 476 15.41 11.89 -12.58
C ALA A 476 16.58 12.87 -12.74
N ALA A 477 17.32 13.15 -11.66
CA ALA A 477 18.54 13.94 -11.73
C ALA A 477 19.65 13.23 -12.55
N CYS A 478 19.82 11.92 -12.36
CA CYS A 478 20.75 11.11 -13.14
C CYS A 478 20.41 11.12 -14.65
N VAL A 479 19.12 10.99 -14.99
CA VAL A 479 18.67 11.08 -16.39
C VAL A 479 18.92 12.49 -16.95
N THR A 480 18.64 13.53 -16.18
CA THR A 480 18.86 14.93 -16.58
C THR A 480 20.34 15.25 -16.81
N ALA A 481 21.25 14.66 -16.03
CA ALA A 481 22.70 14.82 -16.22
C ALA A 481 23.20 14.31 -17.59
N GLY A 482 22.44 13.41 -18.23
CA GLY A 482 22.74 12.94 -19.57
C GLY A 482 24.12 12.29 -19.69
N ALA A 483 24.92 12.73 -20.68
CA ALA A 483 26.26 12.21 -20.91
C ALA A 483 27.28 12.62 -19.82
N ASP A 484 26.97 13.62 -19.01
CA ASP A 484 27.85 14.11 -17.93
C ASP A 484 27.59 13.43 -16.57
N LEU A 485 26.79 12.35 -16.55
CA LEU A 485 26.42 11.68 -15.31
C LEU A 485 27.64 11.21 -14.50
N ASP A 486 28.70 10.71 -15.15
CA ASP A 486 29.88 10.22 -14.44
C ASP A 486 30.57 11.30 -13.60
N ASN A 487 30.48 12.57 -14.02
CA ASN A 487 31.03 13.70 -13.28
C ASN A 487 30.06 14.26 -12.21
N GLN A 488 28.76 14.01 -12.36
CA GLN A 488 27.74 14.62 -11.52
C GLN A 488 27.17 13.67 -10.45
N ILE A 489 27.32 12.35 -10.60
CA ILE A 489 26.62 11.38 -9.76
C ILE A 489 26.93 11.53 -8.28
N ASP A 490 28.19 11.78 -7.90
CA ASP A 490 28.59 12.01 -6.52
C ASP A 490 27.88 13.25 -5.95
N SER A 491 27.88 14.35 -6.69
CA SER A 491 27.19 15.58 -6.27
C SER A 491 25.66 15.42 -6.13
N ILE A 492 25.04 14.60 -6.98
CA ILE A 492 23.59 14.28 -6.90
C ILE A 492 23.31 13.58 -5.57
N PHE A 493 24.07 12.52 -5.24
CA PHE A 493 23.91 11.76 -4.01
C PHE A 493 24.25 12.57 -2.76
N GLU A 494 25.37 13.29 -2.76
CA GLU A 494 25.78 14.18 -1.66
C GLU A 494 24.73 15.25 -1.36
N THR A 495 24.11 15.82 -2.40
CA THR A 495 23.02 16.80 -2.25
C THR A 495 21.83 16.18 -1.56
N ALA A 496 21.39 14.97 -1.96
CA ALA A 496 20.30 14.26 -1.34
C ALA A 496 20.58 13.94 0.15
N VAL A 497 21.80 13.46 0.46
CA VAL A 497 22.26 13.21 1.84
C VAL A 497 22.24 14.49 2.68
N LYS A 498 22.78 15.58 2.13
CA LYS A 498 22.82 16.89 2.82
C LYS A 498 21.42 17.38 3.14
N ASN A 499 20.51 17.34 2.19
CA ASN A 499 19.14 17.80 2.36
C ASN A 499 18.41 16.96 3.42
N THR A 500 18.59 15.63 3.39
CA THR A 500 18.04 14.74 4.41
C THR A 500 18.53 15.10 5.81
N LYS A 501 19.85 15.28 5.97
CA LYS A 501 20.48 15.63 7.27
C LYS A 501 20.00 16.96 7.85
N LEU A 502 19.50 17.89 7.04
CA LEU A 502 18.90 19.13 7.53
C LEU A 502 17.57 18.92 8.28
N LYS A 503 16.93 17.75 8.13
CA LYS A 503 15.66 17.39 8.76
C LYS A 503 15.80 16.38 9.89
N MET A 504 17.00 15.85 10.11
CA MET A 504 17.32 14.96 11.23
C MET A 504 17.57 15.74 12.53
#